data_00dfa216faaec2fe29d3a734f0e38441
#
_entry.id   00dfa216faaec2fe29d3a734f0e38441
#
_cell.length_a   1.000
_cell.length_b   1.000
_cell.length_c   1.000
_cell.angle_alpha   90.00
_cell.angle_beta   90.00
_cell.angle_gamma   90.00
#
_symmetry.space_group_name_H-M   'P 1'
#
loop_
_entity.id
_entity.type
_entity.pdbx_description
1 polymer ?
#
loop_
_entity_poly.entity_id
_entity_poly.type
_entity_poly.pdbx_seq_one_letter_code
_entity_poly.pdbx_strand_id
1 'polypeptide(L)'
;MMQDMYTAMGISPEVYEYGEQTLVSLKDRFDEIDKTAEYNQLKVLKAMQDCRVSEACLLGTTGYGYNDIGRDTLEAVYASLFHTEAALVRPQITCGTHALALALMSNLRPGDELLSPVGKPYDTLEEVIGIRESRGSLKEYGISYRQVDLKEDGSFDWEGIRNAIHPNTKLATIQRSKGYQTRPTLSVDCLLYTSPSPRDRSVSR
;
A
#
# COMPACT_ATOMS: atom_id res chain seq x y z
N MET A 1 -41.51 4.21 -10.99
CA MET A 1 -41.26 4.26 -9.50
C MET A 1 -39.87 4.77 -9.17
N MET A 2 -38.76 4.12 -9.59
CA MET A 2 -37.41 4.67 -9.29
C MET A 2 -37.10 5.95 -10.06
N GLN A 3 -37.33 5.96 -11.37
CA GLN A 3 -37.15 7.15 -12.21
C GLN A 3 -37.92 8.37 -11.70
N ASP A 4 -39.19 8.17 -11.22
CA ASP A 4 -40.01 9.25 -10.69
C ASP A 4 -39.37 9.88 -9.42
N MET A 5 -38.73 9.06 -8.58
CA MET A 5 -37.98 9.54 -7.40
C MET A 5 -36.78 10.36 -7.80
N TYR A 6 -36.01 9.91 -8.78
CA TYR A 6 -34.87 10.67 -9.29
C TYR A 6 -35.31 11.99 -9.92
N THR A 7 -36.44 11.99 -10.65
CA THR A 7 -37.02 13.21 -11.22
C THR A 7 -37.47 14.18 -10.12
N ALA A 8 -38.10 13.66 -9.06
CA ALA A 8 -38.44 14.49 -7.89
C ALA A 8 -37.22 15.10 -7.17
N MET A 9 -36.04 14.48 -7.30
CA MET A 9 -34.77 15.00 -6.81
C MET A 9 -34.05 15.93 -7.80
N GLY A 10 -34.69 16.27 -8.93
CA GLY A 10 -34.14 17.19 -9.92
C GLY A 10 -33.26 16.54 -11.00
N ILE A 11 -33.26 15.22 -11.10
CA ILE A 11 -32.50 14.47 -12.14
C ILE A 11 -33.46 14.25 -13.32
N SER A 12 -33.06 14.73 -14.52
CA SER A 12 -33.90 14.55 -15.69
C SER A 12 -34.00 13.09 -16.11
N PRO A 13 -35.10 12.69 -16.78
CA PRO A 13 -35.25 11.31 -17.29
C PRO A 13 -34.10 10.87 -18.19
N GLU A 14 -33.56 11.76 -19.03
CA GLU A 14 -32.43 11.48 -19.93
C GLU A 14 -31.16 11.15 -19.18
N VAL A 15 -30.88 11.91 -18.11
CA VAL A 15 -29.69 11.66 -17.24
C VAL A 15 -29.85 10.35 -16.50
N TYR A 16 -31.05 10.05 -16.00
CA TYR A 16 -31.33 8.77 -15.36
C TYR A 16 -31.11 7.60 -16.33
N GLU A 17 -31.68 7.68 -17.54
CA GLU A 17 -31.53 6.64 -18.55
C GLU A 17 -30.09 6.44 -19.00
N TYR A 18 -29.34 7.53 -19.19
CA TYR A 18 -27.91 7.45 -19.48
C TYR A 18 -27.14 6.75 -18.35
N GLY A 19 -27.47 7.03 -17.11
CA GLY A 19 -26.89 6.34 -15.94
C GLY A 19 -27.13 4.84 -15.95
N GLU A 20 -28.38 4.44 -16.18
CA GLU A 20 -28.78 3.01 -16.26
C GLU A 20 -28.05 2.28 -17.41
N GLN A 21 -27.99 2.90 -18.59
CA GLN A 21 -27.28 2.33 -19.74
C GLN A 21 -25.77 2.19 -19.44
N THR A 22 -25.18 3.16 -18.75
CA THR A 22 -23.77 3.12 -18.34
C THR A 22 -23.55 1.97 -17.36
N LEU A 23 -24.42 1.80 -16.35
CA LEU A 23 -24.32 0.69 -15.40
C LEU A 23 -24.40 -0.68 -16.09
N VAL A 24 -25.33 -0.82 -17.05
CA VAL A 24 -25.45 -2.05 -17.86
C VAL A 24 -24.15 -2.31 -18.64
N SER A 25 -23.57 -1.29 -19.26
CA SER A 25 -22.33 -1.43 -20.04
C SER A 25 -21.10 -1.80 -19.20
N LEU A 26 -21.11 -1.48 -17.91
CA LEU A 26 -20.03 -1.75 -16.95
C LEU A 26 -20.25 -3.04 -16.14
N LYS A 27 -21.38 -3.73 -16.36
CA LYS A 27 -21.77 -4.88 -15.53
C LYS A 27 -20.66 -5.94 -15.44
N ASP A 28 -20.10 -6.35 -16.56
CA ASP A 28 -19.04 -7.38 -16.58
C ASP A 28 -17.83 -6.95 -15.77
N ARG A 29 -17.48 -5.65 -15.82
CA ARG A 29 -16.38 -5.09 -15.03
C ARG A 29 -16.68 -5.09 -13.52
N PHE A 30 -17.90 -4.77 -13.14
CA PHE A 30 -18.32 -4.86 -11.74
C PHE A 30 -18.36 -6.29 -11.25
N ASP A 31 -18.84 -7.24 -12.04
CA ASP A 31 -18.85 -8.66 -11.71
C ASP A 31 -17.41 -9.20 -11.46
N GLU A 32 -16.39 -8.73 -12.20
CA GLU A 32 -14.97 -9.06 -11.95
C GLU A 32 -14.47 -8.46 -10.64
N ILE A 33 -14.82 -7.21 -10.36
CA ILE A 33 -14.46 -6.53 -9.11
C ILE A 33 -15.09 -7.25 -7.92
N ASP A 34 -16.36 -7.61 -8.00
CA ASP A 34 -17.10 -8.29 -6.94
C ASP A 34 -16.51 -9.67 -6.65
N LYS A 35 -16.13 -10.46 -7.66
CA LYS A 35 -15.42 -11.74 -7.46
C LYS A 35 -14.09 -11.56 -6.74
N THR A 36 -13.35 -10.50 -7.09
CA THR A 36 -12.08 -10.18 -6.43
C THR A 36 -12.30 -9.75 -4.98
N ALA A 37 -13.34 -8.95 -4.73
CA ALA A 37 -13.73 -8.50 -3.39
C ALA A 37 -14.16 -9.68 -2.52
N GLU A 38 -15.02 -10.57 -3.04
CA GLU A 38 -15.47 -11.79 -2.35
C GLU A 38 -14.28 -12.68 -1.96
N TYR A 39 -13.38 -12.95 -2.90
CA TYR A 39 -12.19 -13.76 -2.63
C TYR A 39 -11.33 -13.16 -1.50
N ASN A 40 -11.08 -11.86 -1.54
CA ASN A 40 -10.29 -11.20 -0.50
C ASN A 40 -11.00 -11.17 0.85
N GLN A 41 -12.33 -10.98 0.86
CA GLN A 41 -13.12 -11.04 2.09
C GLN A 41 -13.06 -12.43 2.72
N LEU A 42 -13.19 -13.49 1.91
CA LEU A 42 -13.06 -14.88 2.38
C LEU A 42 -11.67 -15.16 2.96
N LYS A 43 -10.60 -14.62 2.35
CA LYS A 43 -9.24 -14.70 2.92
C LYS A 43 -9.18 -14.09 4.33
N VAL A 44 -9.75 -12.91 4.51
CA VAL A 44 -9.77 -12.23 5.82
C VAL A 44 -10.55 -13.05 6.83
N LEU A 45 -11.75 -13.50 6.47
CA LEU A 45 -12.59 -14.34 7.35
C LEU A 45 -11.87 -15.65 7.75
N LYS A 46 -11.20 -16.26 6.78
CA LYS A 46 -10.42 -17.48 7.05
C LYS A 46 -9.28 -17.22 8.04
N ALA A 47 -8.52 -16.14 7.84
CA ALA A 47 -7.46 -15.76 8.78
C ALA A 47 -8.01 -15.47 10.18
N MET A 48 -9.17 -14.81 10.30
CA MET A 48 -9.84 -14.57 11.57
C MET A 48 -10.28 -15.87 12.25
N GLN A 49 -10.81 -16.83 11.48
CA GLN A 49 -11.20 -18.16 12.00
C GLN A 49 -9.97 -18.95 12.50
N ASP A 50 -8.89 -18.97 11.71
CA ASP A 50 -7.65 -19.67 12.05
C ASP A 50 -7.00 -19.12 13.32
N CYS A 51 -7.05 -17.80 13.48
CA CYS A 51 -6.57 -17.11 14.69
C CYS A 51 -7.60 -17.12 15.83
N ARG A 52 -8.75 -17.77 15.67
CA ARG A 52 -9.81 -17.91 16.69
C ARG A 52 -10.29 -16.56 17.25
N VAL A 53 -10.49 -15.57 16.39
CA VAL A 53 -11.05 -14.29 16.79
C VAL A 53 -12.41 -14.52 17.47
N SER A 54 -12.58 -13.97 18.65
CA SER A 54 -13.79 -14.09 19.47
C SER A 54 -14.15 -12.77 20.13
N GLU A 55 -15.29 -12.71 20.80
CA GLU A 55 -15.72 -11.53 21.57
C GLU A 55 -14.65 -11.08 22.59
N ALA A 56 -13.93 -12.02 23.19
CA ALA A 56 -12.86 -11.71 24.13
C ALA A 56 -11.75 -10.84 23.53
N CYS A 57 -11.51 -10.96 22.21
CA CYS A 57 -10.53 -10.15 21.50
C CYS A 57 -10.97 -8.68 21.31
N LEU A 58 -12.28 -8.40 21.48
CA LEU A 58 -12.88 -7.08 21.33
C LEU A 58 -13.07 -6.35 22.67
N LEU A 59 -12.78 -7.01 23.77
CA LEU A 59 -12.86 -6.40 25.09
C LEU A 59 -11.72 -5.40 25.28
N GLY A 60 -12.03 -4.26 25.91
CA GLY A 60 -11.02 -3.25 26.24
C GLY A 60 -9.98 -3.80 27.24
N THR A 61 -8.74 -3.34 27.09
CA THR A 61 -7.63 -3.63 27.99
C THR A 61 -7.11 -2.37 28.67
N THR A 62 -6.18 -2.52 29.62
CA THR A 62 -5.56 -1.38 30.30
C THR A 62 -4.63 -0.55 29.41
N GLY A 63 -4.35 -1.02 28.19
CA GLY A 63 -3.46 -0.36 27.23
C GLY A 63 -1.96 -0.53 27.49
N TYR A 64 -1.57 -1.12 28.63
CA TYR A 64 -0.14 -1.37 28.93
C TYR A 64 0.48 -2.50 28.10
N GLY A 65 -0.32 -3.27 27.39
CA GLY A 65 0.13 -4.16 26.35
C GLY A 65 0.73 -5.49 26.78
N TYR A 66 0.72 -5.82 28.06
CA TYR A 66 1.08 -7.15 28.53
C TYR A 66 -0.12 -8.09 28.39
N ASN A 67 0.03 -9.18 27.61
CA ASN A 67 -1.01 -10.17 27.38
C ASN A 67 -2.34 -9.58 26.87
N ASP A 68 -2.25 -8.64 25.94
CA ASP A 68 -3.41 -8.08 25.26
C ASP A 68 -3.87 -9.04 24.16
N ILE A 69 -4.90 -9.85 24.48
CA ILE A 69 -5.42 -10.89 23.59
C ILE A 69 -5.89 -10.27 22.26
N GLY A 70 -6.60 -9.14 22.32
CA GLY A 70 -7.13 -8.49 21.12
C GLY A 70 -6.03 -8.04 20.17
N ARG A 71 -5.02 -7.35 20.68
CA ARG A 71 -3.86 -6.89 19.93
C ARG A 71 -3.07 -8.06 19.34
N ASP A 72 -2.73 -9.03 20.15
CA ASP A 72 -1.88 -10.14 19.74
C ASP A 72 -2.61 -11.01 18.68
N THR A 73 -3.92 -11.20 18.84
CA THR A 73 -4.75 -11.89 17.84
C THR A 73 -4.86 -11.08 16.53
N LEU A 74 -5.02 -9.76 16.61
CA LEU A 74 -5.07 -8.90 15.42
C LEU A 74 -3.76 -8.98 14.60
N GLU A 75 -2.62 -8.94 15.28
CA GLU A 75 -1.31 -9.09 14.64
C GLU A 75 -1.13 -10.47 14.01
N ALA A 76 -1.60 -11.53 14.68
CA ALA A 76 -1.60 -12.87 14.12
C ALA A 76 -2.49 -12.98 12.86
N VAL A 77 -3.66 -12.36 12.85
CA VAL A 77 -4.54 -12.28 11.66
C VAL A 77 -3.84 -11.60 10.50
N TYR A 78 -3.19 -10.46 10.74
CA TYR A 78 -2.45 -9.75 9.69
C TYR A 78 -1.26 -10.57 9.18
N ALA A 79 -0.48 -11.19 10.07
CA ALA A 79 0.63 -12.05 9.68
C ALA A 79 0.16 -13.22 8.82
N SER A 80 -0.94 -13.88 9.20
CA SER A 80 -1.57 -14.97 8.44
C SER A 80 -2.05 -14.50 7.06
N LEU A 81 -2.78 -13.38 7.02
CA LEU A 81 -3.38 -12.83 5.80
C LEU A 81 -2.33 -12.45 4.74
N PHE A 82 -1.21 -11.87 5.18
CA PHE A 82 -0.13 -11.39 4.31
C PHE A 82 1.03 -12.38 4.18
N HIS A 83 0.93 -13.56 4.80
CA HIS A 83 1.97 -14.61 4.78
C HIS A 83 3.34 -14.07 5.25
N THR A 84 3.33 -13.30 6.33
CA THR A 84 4.53 -12.73 6.96
C THR A 84 4.81 -13.44 8.29
N GLU A 85 6.05 -13.36 8.75
CA GLU A 85 6.46 -13.94 10.05
C GLU A 85 5.80 -13.24 11.23
N ALA A 86 5.59 -11.93 11.11
CA ALA A 86 4.96 -11.09 12.12
C ALA A 86 4.30 -9.87 11.47
N ALA A 87 3.41 -9.24 12.20
CA ALA A 87 2.82 -7.96 11.86
C ALA A 87 2.85 -7.03 13.08
N LEU A 88 2.93 -5.74 12.84
CA LEU A 88 2.83 -4.71 13.87
C LEU A 88 1.61 -3.86 13.57
N VAL A 89 0.54 -4.07 14.33
CA VAL A 89 -0.73 -3.36 14.18
C VAL A 89 -1.06 -2.65 15.49
N ARG A 90 -0.84 -1.35 15.53
CA ARG A 90 -0.95 -0.54 16.75
C ARG A 90 -1.75 0.73 16.50
N PRO A 91 -2.62 1.15 17.42
CA PRO A 91 -3.32 2.43 17.32
C PRO A 91 -2.37 3.63 17.34
N GLN A 92 -1.15 3.47 17.89
CA GLN A 92 -0.10 4.49 17.86
C GLN A 92 0.46 4.73 16.46
N ILE A 93 0.30 3.80 15.53
CA ILE A 93 0.58 3.99 14.09
C ILE A 93 -0.69 4.59 13.48
N THR A 94 -0.78 5.91 13.50
CA THR A 94 -2.02 6.65 13.31
C THR A 94 -2.52 6.73 11.86
N CYS A 95 -1.65 6.51 10.88
CA CYS A 95 -1.99 6.57 9.45
C CYS A 95 -0.96 5.85 8.58
N GLY A 96 -1.27 5.71 7.29
CA GLY A 96 -0.37 5.08 6.32
C GLY A 96 0.99 5.80 6.18
N THR A 97 0.99 7.14 6.18
CA THR A 97 2.23 7.92 6.14
C THR A 97 3.11 7.63 7.35
N HIS A 98 2.53 7.52 8.56
CA HIS A 98 3.25 7.17 9.77
C HIS A 98 3.83 5.75 9.69
N ALA A 99 3.07 4.78 9.18
CA ALA A 99 3.56 3.42 8.97
C ALA A 99 4.76 3.38 8.00
N LEU A 100 4.69 4.12 6.91
CA LEU A 100 5.78 4.23 5.94
C LEU A 100 7.00 4.95 6.54
N ALA A 101 6.78 6.04 7.29
CA ALA A 101 7.86 6.75 7.99
C ALA A 101 8.60 5.82 8.96
N LEU A 102 7.87 5.04 9.77
CA LEU A 102 8.46 4.05 10.68
C LEU A 102 9.26 2.99 9.91
N ALA A 103 8.73 2.47 8.80
CA ALA A 103 9.43 1.49 7.97
C ALA A 103 10.73 2.05 7.39
N LEU A 104 10.74 3.31 6.94
CA LEU A 104 11.94 3.98 6.44
C LEU A 104 12.95 4.22 7.57
N MET A 105 12.52 4.82 8.69
CA MET A 105 13.39 5.18 9.82
C MET A 105 13.98 3.95 10.51
N SER A 106 13.28 2.83 10.55
CA SER A 106 13.79 1.59 11.17
C SER A 106 14.93 0.96 10.37
N ASN A 107 14.99 1.19 9.06
CA ASN A 107 15.94 0.56 8.14
C ASN A 107 17.10 1.47 7.71
N LEU A 108 17.02 2.78 7.96
CA LEU A 108 18.00 3.76 7.52
C LEU A 108 18.74 4.37 8.71
N ARG A 109 20.01 4.71 8.51
CA ARG A 109 20.91 5.35 9.48
C ARG A 109 21.57 6.59 8.86
N PRO A 110 22.07 7.54 9.65
CA PRO A 110 22.81 8.68 9.13
C PRO A 110 23.96 8.24 8.19
N GLY A 111 24.01 8.83 7.00
CA GLY A 111 24.92 8.46 5.92
C GLY A 111 24.37 7.48 4.90
N ASP A 112 23.24 6.84 5.17
CA ASP A 112 22.57 5.97 4.22
C ASP A 112 21.83 6.77 3.14
N GLU A 113 21.52 6.10 2.03
CA GLU A 113 20.74 6.64 0.93
C GLU A 113 19.47 5.82 0.71
N LEU A 114 18.35 6.53 0.55
CA LEU A 114 17.06 6.01 0.08
C LEU A 114 16.95 6.24 -1.43
N LEU A 115 16.75 5.17 -2.21
CA LEU A 115 16.53 5.22 -3.65
C LEU A 115 15.05 4.99 -3.98
N SER A 116 14.46 5.87 -4.79
CA SER A 116 13.18 5.62 -5.47
C SER A 116 13.42 5.34 -6.95
N PRO A 117 13.29 4.09 -7.42
CA PRO A 117 13.53 3.73 -8.82
C PRO A 117 12.31 3.92 -9.73
N VAL A 118 11.26 4.58 -9.24
CA VAL A 118 9.96 4.78 -9.92
C VAL A 118 9.50 6.24 -9.87
N GLY A 119 10.45 7.15 -9.71
CA GLY A 119 10.19 8.57 -9.63
C GLY A 119 9.79 9.03 -8.22
N LYS A 120 9.16 10.19 -8.19
CA LYS A 120 8.78 10.87 -6.96
C LYS A 120 7.76 10.07 -6.14
N PRO A 121 7.93 9.92 -4.81
CA PRO A 121 6.97 9.26 -3.97
C PRO A 121 5.68 10.10 -3.79
N TYR A 122 4.69 9.54 -3.11
CA TYR A 122 3.47 10.24 -2.74
C TYR A 122 3.78 11.51 -1.93
N ASP A 123 2.98 12.55 -2.12
CA ASP A 123 3.23 13.91 -1.60
C ASP A 123 3.46 13.96 -0.08
N THR A 124 2.73 13.16 0.70
CA THR A 124 2.91 13.12 2.16
C THR A 124 4.26 12.54 2.58
N LEU A 125 4.92 11.76 1.73
CA LEU A 125 6.27 11.25 1.99
C LEU A 125 7.35 12.26 1.63
N GLU A 126 7.05 13.28 0.85
CA GLU A 126 8.04 14.31 0.52
C GLU A 126 8.57 15.02 1.76
N GLU A 127 7.70 15.31 2.73
CA GLU A 127 8.08 15.92 4.01
C GLU A 127 8.82 14.91 4.90
N VAL A 128 8.36 13.66 4.95
CA VAL A 128 9.02 12.60 5.73
C VAL A 128 10.46 12.38 5.25
N ILE A 129 10.66 12.35 3.95
CA ILE A 129 11.98 12.15 3.32
C ILE A 129 12.83 13.43 3.41
N GLY A 130 12.21 14.60 3.28
CA GLY A 130 12.86 15.89 3.19
C GLY A 130 13.12 16.35 1.75
N ILE A 131 12.37 15.82 0.78
CA ILE A 131 12.30 16.36 -0.59
C ILE A 131 11.69 17.76 -0.54
N ARG A 132 10.61 17.90 0.21
CA ARG A 132 10.06 19.17 0.67
C ARG A 132 10.60 19.42 2.07
N GLU A 133 11.09 20.62 2.34
CA GLU A 133 11.69 20.98 3.62
C GLU A 133 10.71 20.75 4.78
N SER A 134 11.13 19.95 5.75
CA SER A 134 10.33 19.63 6.93
C SER A 134 11.24 19.24 8.08
N ARG A 135 10.89 19.72 9.28
CA ARG A 135 11.58 19.33 10.52
C ARG A 135 11.32 17.88 10.86
N GLY A 136 12.36 17.18 11.33
CA GLY A 136 12.27 15.75 11.65
C GLY A 136 12.28 14.84 10.43
N SER A 137 12.61 15.38 9.24
CA SER A 137 12.73 14.59 8.02
C SER A 137 13.97 13.70 8.03
N LEU A 138 13.96 12.64 7.21
CA LEU A 138 15.14 11.77 7.02
C LEU A 138 16.39 12.57 6.63
N LYS A 139 16.21 13.62 5.82
CA LYS A 139 17.31 14.52 5.41
C LYS A 139 17.96 15.22 6.60
N GLU A 140 17.19 15.68 7.58
CA GLU A 140 17.74 16.31 8.80
C GLU A 140 18.54 15.30 9.64
N TYR A 141 18.18 14.02 9.57
CA TYR A 141 18.93 12.93 10.21
C TYR A 141 20.10 12.41 9.38
N GLY A 142 20.49 13.13 8.32
CA GLY A 142 21.66 12.79 7.52
C GLY A 142 21.45 11.63 6.55
N ILE A 143 20.21 11.32 6.18
CA ILE A 143 19.85 10.32 5.17
C ILE A 143 19.63 11.05 3.86
N SER A 144 20.32 10.60 2.80
CA SER A 144 20.16 11.15 1.46
C SER A 144 19.02 10.48 0.69
N TYR A 145 18.46 11.20 -0.28
CA TYR A 145 17.43 10.69 -1.17
C TYR A 145 17.86 10.84 -2.62
N ARG A 146 17.57 9.82 -3.41
CA ARG A 146 17.77 9.80 -4.86
C ARG A 146 16.56 9.18 -5.54
N GLN A 147 16.20 9.68 -6.72
CA GLN A 147 15.18 9.05 -7.55
C GLN A 147 15.68 8.83 -8.98
N VAL A 148 15.10 7.83 -9.61
CA VAL A 148 15.18 7.59 -11.05
C VAL A 148 13.75 7.58 -11.56
N ASP A 149 13.43 8.43 -12.50
CA ASP A 149 12.08 8.50 -13.06
C ASP A 149 11.84 7.34 -14.02
N LEU A 150 10.58 6.97 -14.19
CA LEU A 150 10.18 6.04 -15.24
C LEU A 150 10.43 6.68 -16.60
N LYS A 151 10.67 5.86 -17.63
CA LYS A 151 10.74 6.32 -19.01
C LYS A 151 9.38 6.83 -19.48
N GLU A 152 9.35 7.53 -20.60
CA GLU A 152 8.12 8.10 -21.18
C GLU A 152 7.03 7.05 -21.44
N ASP A 153 7.42 5.82 -21.76
CA ASP A 153 6.51 4.68 -21.95
C ASP A 153 6.03 4.02 -20.64
N GLY A 154 6.45 4.57 -19.49
CA GLY A 154 6.13 4.05 -18.15
C GLY A 154 6.97 2.84 -17.71
N SER A 155 7.95 2.42 -18.51
CA SER A 155 8.89 1.35 -18.16
C SER A 155 9.99 1.84 -17.21
N PHE A 156 10.67 0.89 -16.55
CA PHE A 156 11.81 1.20 -15.68
C PHE A 156 13.03 1.63 -16.48
N ASP A 157 13.71 2.66 -16.02
CA ASP A 157 15.05 3.00 -16.52
C ASP A 157 16.12 2.19 -15.80
N TRP A 158 16.38 0.99 -16.31
CA TRP A 158 17.34 0.06 -15.71
C TRP A 158 18.76 0.57 -15.68
N GLU A 159 19.17 1.33 -16.68
CA GLU A 159 20.49 1.92 -16.74
C GLU A 159 20.63 3.03 -15.71
N GLY A 160 19.65 3.93 -15.64
CA GLY A 160 19.58 4.97 -14.62
C GLY A 160 19.57 4.38 -13.21
N ILE A 161 18.79 3.30 -12.97
CA ILE A 161 18.75 2.62 -11.67
C ILE A 161 20.11 2.02 -11.30
N ARG A 162 20.80 1.32 -12.22
CA ARG A 162 22.12 0.76 -11.96
C ARG A 162 23.13 1.85 -11.61
N ASN A 163 23.10 2.95 -12.34
CA ASN A 163 23.99 4.08 -12.13
C ASN A 163 23.67 4.85 -10.84
N ALA A 164 22.45 4.76 -10.32
CA ALA A 164 22.01 5.40 -9.10
C ALA A 164 22.38 4.61 -7.83
N ILE A 165 22.68 3.32 -7.95
CA ILE A 165 23.03 2.49 -6.79
C ILE A 165 24.49 2.74 -6.40
N HIS A 166 24.68 3.11 -5.14
CA HIS A 166 25.99 3.38 -4.52
C HIS A 166 26.21 2.52 -3.27
N PRO A 167 27.42 2.46 -2.71
CA PRO A 167 27.69 1.70 -1.49
C PRO A 167 26.85 2.11 -0.27
N ASN A 168 26.38 3.36 -0.24
CA ASN A 168 25.51 3.90 0.81
C ASN A 168 24.01 3.76 0.49
N THR A 169 23.61 3.30 -0.68
CA THR A 169 22.22 2.97 -1.01
C THR A 169 21.79 1.74 -0.22
N LYS A 170 21.00 1.95 0.84
CA LYS A 170 20.57 0.89 1.76
C LYS A 170 19.15 0.41 1.52
N LEU A 171 18.29 1.29 1.02
CA LEU A 171 16.88 0.98 0.84
C LEU A 171 16.39 1.49 -0.52
N ALA A 172 15.68 0.65 -1.24
CA ALA A 172 14.92 1.04 -2.41
C ALA A 172 13.42 1.02 -2.08
N THR A 173 12.72 2.12 -2.36
CA THR A 173 11.28 2.22 -2.16
C THR A 173 10.56 2.25 -3.50
N ILE A 174 9.62 1.32 -3.71
CA ILE A 174 8.82 1.23 -4.93
C ILE A 174 7.37 1.47 -4.56
N GLN A 175 6.86 2.63 -4.92
CA GLN A 175 5.44 2.95 -4.76
C GLN A 175 4.66 2.47 -5.98
N ARG A 176 3.81 1.47 -5.80
CA ARG A 176 2.97 0.93 -6.88
C ARG A 176 1.84 1.87 -7.27
N SER A 177 1.15 2.44 -6.28
CA SER A 177 0.08 3.40 -6.53
C SER A 177 0.63 4.68 -7.17
N LYS A 178 -0.14 5.25 -8.09
CA LYS A 178 0.26 6.49 -8.76
C LYS A 178 -0.04 7.76 -7.97
N GLY A 179 -0.86 7.67 -6.92
CA GLY A 179 -1.35 8.85 -6.22
C GLY A 179 -2.05 9.81 -7.21
N TYR A 180 -1.64 11.07 -7.22
CA TYR A 180 -2.12 12.09 -8.15
C TYR A 180 -1.34 12.17 -9.47
N GLN A 181 -0.36 11.29 -9.68
CA GLN A 181 0.41 11.26 -10.92
C GLN A 181 -0.38 10.65 -12.07
N THR A 182 -0.07 11.05 -13.30
CA THR A 182 -0.73 10.55 -14.52
C THR A 182 -0.17 9.22 -15.03
N ARG A 183 0.97 8.75 -14.47
CA ARG A 183 1.59 7.49 -14.84
C ARG A 183 0.68 6.27 -14.59
N PRO A 184 0.88 5.13 -15.27
CA PRO A 184 0.20 3.88 -14.96
C PRO A 184 0.52 3.38 -13.55
N THR A 185 -0.39 2.60 -12.96
CA THR A 185 -0.11 1.84 -11.74
C THR A 185 0.84 0.69 -12.07
N LEU A 186 1.88 0.50 -11.24
CA LEU A 186 2.81 -0.61 -11.41
C LEU A 186 2.16 -1.94 -11.00
N SER A 187 2.09 -2.90 -11.92
CA SER A 187 1.58 -4.24 -11.63
C SER A 187 2.57 -5.03 -10.75
N VAL A 188 2.06 -6.06 -10.07
CA VAL A 188 2.92 -6.99 -9.31
C VAL A 188 3.84 -7.75 -10.26
N ASP A 189 3.33 -8.18 -11.41
CA ASP A 189 4.10 -8.91 -12.41
C ASP A 189 5.28 -8.09 -12.92
N CYS A 190 5.08 -6.79 -13.15
CA CYS A 190 6.14 -5.87 -13.52
C CYS A 190 7.25 -5.85 -12.47
N LEU A 191 6.91 -5.88 -11.17
CA LEU A 191 7.87 -5.88 -10.08
C LEU A 191 8.56 -7.23 -9.88
N LEU A 192 7.83 -8.33 -9.98
CA LEU A 192 8.37 -9.69 -9.82
C LEU A 192 9.36 -10.04 -10.94
N TYR A 193 9.06 -9.64 -12.17
CA TYR A 193 9.96 -9.83 -13.31
C TYR A 193 11.30 -9.09 -13.12
N THR A 194 11.29 -8.03 -12.34
CA THR A 194 12.42 -7.10 -12.23
C THR A 194 13.25 -7.24 -10.95
N SER A 195 12.71 -7.89 -9.92
CA SER A 195 13.42 -8.09 -8.65
C SER A 195 13.07 -9.46 -8.07
N PRO A 196 13.76 -10.54 -8.51
CA PRO A 196 13.61 -11.83 -7.86
C PRO A 196 13.99 -11.67 -6.39
N SER A 197 13.01 -11.88 -5.51
CA SER A 197 13.27 -11.89 -4.06
C SER A 197 14.33 -12.94 -3.73
N PRO A 198 15.24 -12.68 -2.79
CA PRO A 198 16.14 -13.71 -2.29
C PRO A 198 15.42 -14.98 -1.83
N ARG A 199 14.14 -14.87 -1.42
CA ARG A 199 13.29 -16.01 -1.05
C ARG A 199 12.88 -16.85 -2.27
N ASP A 200 12.75 -16.26 -3.45
CA ASP A 200 12.39 -16.99 -4.68
C ASP A 200 13.53 -17.85 -5.20
N ARG A 201 14.77 -17.54 -4.81
CA ARG A 201 15.95 -18.37 -5.13
C ARG A 201 16.07 -19.64 -4.29
N SER A 202 15.39 -19.72 -3.16
CA SER A 202 15.44 -20.88 -2.24
C SER A 202 14.46 -21.98 -2.62
N VAL A 203 13.53 -21.76 -3.56
CA VAL A 203 12.49 -22.71 -3.99
C VAL A 203 12.94 -23.55 -5.21
N SER A 204 14.10 -23.25 -5.78
CA SER A 204 14.63 -23.96 -6.95
C SER A 204 15.81 -24.89 -6.62
N ARG A 205 15.73 -25.61 -5.49
CA ARG A 205 16.61 -26.73 -5.17
C ARG A 205 15.84 -27.94 -4.66
#